data_76da8e01395a1cd662b3632d47eeefcf
#
_entry.id   76da8e01395a1cd662b3632d47eeefcf
#
_cell.length_a   1.000
_cell.length_b   1.000
_cell.length_c   1.000
_cell.angle_alpha   90.00
_cell.angle_beta   90.00
_cell.angle_gamma   90.00
#
_symmetry.space_group_name_H-M   'P 1'
#
loop_
_entity.id
_entity.type
_entity.pdbx_description
1 polymer ?
#
loop_
_entity_poly.entity_id
_entity_poly.type
_entity_poly.pdbx_seq_one_letter_code
_entity_poly.pdbx_strand_id
1 'polypeptide(L)'
;MRTLLVALALAGSAAAQDAGPYPLTVKAGESVAVCTTGTIMCPASDAICDDTSVATAVSTPDGLAFKGLKPGTTLCSAASAAGRGMRRLYRITVTR
;
A
#
# COMPACT_ATOMS: atom_id res chain seq x y z
N MET A 1 -13.43 -36.37 9.05
CA MET A 1 -12.21 -36.32 9.08
C MET A 1 -11.47 -35.52 8.15
N ARG A 2 -11.54 -35.75 6.94
CA ARG A 2 -10.80 -35.00 6.03
C ARG A 2 -11.19 -33.57 6.01
N THR A 3 -12.29 -33.22 6.38
CA THR A 3 -12.69 -31.83 6.29
C THR A 3 -11.89 -30.93 7.15
N LEU A 4 -11.25 -31.43 8.12
CA LEU A 4 -10.45 -30.64 8.93
C LEU A 4 -9.39 -29.96 8.27
N LEU A 5 -8.82 -30.54 7.33
CA LEU A 5 -7.73 -29.95 6.65
C LEU A 5 -7.99 -28.64 6.10
N VAL A 6 -9.16 -28.46 5.69
CA VAL A 6 -9.49 -27.21 5.05
C VAL A 6 -9.34 -26.06 5.99
N ALA A 7 -9.70 -26.28 7.20
CA ALA A 7 -9.63 -25.22 8.14
C ALA A 7 -8.26 -24.73 8.36
N LEU A 8 -7.33 -25.59 8.28
CA LEU A 8 -5.99 -25.20 8.47
C LEU A 8 -5.50 -24.26 7.47
N ALA A 9 -5.84 -24.48 6.28
CA ALA A 9 -5.38 -23.64 5.21
C ALA A 9 -5.82 -22.23 5.45
N LEU A 10 -6.98 -22.06 5.95
CA LEU A 10 -7.49 -20.74 6.16
C LEU A 10 -6.73 -19.98 7.20
N ALA A 11 -6.36 -20.65 8.21
CA ALA A 11 -5.65 -19.99 9.27
C ALA A 11 -4.36 -19.44 8.76
N GLY A 12 -3.71 -20.15 7.92
CA GLY A 12 -2.46 -19.70 7.42
C GLY A 12 -2.60 -18.45 6.58
N SER A 13 -3.67 -18.35 5.85
CA SER A 13 -3.85 -17.20 5.01
C SER A 13 -4.04 -15.95 5.81
N ALA A 14 -4.74 -16.05 6.89
CA ALA A 14 -5.01 -14.89 7.68
C ALA A 14 -3.74 -14.26 8.19
N ALA A 15 -2.82 -15.05 8.60
CA ALA A 15 -1.60 -14.52 9.13
C ALA A 15 -0.80 -13.76 8.10
N ALA A 16 -0.81 -14.22 6.91
CA ALA A 16 -0.04 -13.59 5.87
C ALA A 16 -0.52 -12.21 5.52
N GLN A 17 -1.76 -11.93 5.75
CA GLN A 17 -2.28 -10.65 5.36
C GLN A 17 -1.80 -9.48 6.18
N ASP A 18 -1.33 -9.72 7.37
CA ASP A 18 -0.89 -8.63 8.20
C ASP A 18 0.35 -7.95 7.68
N ALA A 19 1.10 -8.61 6.87
CA ALA A 19 2.33 -8.03 6.39
C ALA A 19 2.17 -7.15 5.16
N GLY A 20 1.01 -7.09 4.59
CA GLY A 20 0.81 -6.37 3.36
C GLY A 20 1.35 -7.18 2.20
N PRO A 21 1.47 -6.62 1.00
CA PRO A 21 1.22 -5.21 0.70
C PRO A 21 -0.27 -4.89 0.68
N TYR A 22 -0.56 -3.67 1.03
CA TYR A 22 -1.95 -3.21 1.04
C TYR A 22 -2.32 -2.73 -0.36
N PRO A 23 -3.44 -3.18 -0.91
CA PRO A 23 -3.81 -2.76 -2.27
C PRO A 23 -4.43 -1.37 -2.26
N LEU A 24 -4.00 -0.54 -3.20
CA LEU A 24 -4.59 0.76 -3.42
C LEU A 24 -4.83 0.92 -4.91
N THR A 25 -5.97 1.48 -5.26
CA THR A 25 -6.31 1.74 -6.66
C THR A 25 -6.49 3.22 -6.85
N VAL A 26 -5.92 3.76 -7.91
CA VAL A 26 -6.02 5.18 -8.20
C VAL A 26 -6.08 5.36 -9.70
N LYS A 27 -6.81 6.35 -10.17
CA LYS A 27 -6.87 6.64 -11.60
C LYS A 27 -5.65 7.43 -12.01
N ALA A 28 -5.24 7.30 -13.26
CA ALA A 28 -4.13 8.08 -13.78
C ALA A 28 -4.45 9.56 -13.62
N GLY A 29 -3.52 10.30 -13.09
CA GLY A 29 -3.69 11.73 -12.82
C GLY A 29 -4.25 12.05 -11.45
N GLU A 30 -4.72 11.05 -10.72
CA GLU A 30 -5.27 11.26 -9.39
C GLU A 30 -4.31 10.76 -8.31
N SER A 31 -4.54 11.19 -7.09
CA SER A 31 -3.68 10.82 -5.97
C SER A 31 -4.51 10.23 -4.85
N VAL A 32 -3.90 9.36 -4.06
CA VAL A 32 -4.52 8.82 -2.86
C VAL A 32 -3.60 9.11 -1.68
N ALA A 33 -4.13 9.79 -0.67
CA ALA A 33 -3.35 10.13 0.52
C ALA A 33 -3.24 8.88 1.40
N VAL A 34 -2.03 8.49 1.76
CA VAL A 34 -1.85 7.26 2.53
C VAL A 34 -2.45 7.37 3.92
N CYS A 35 -2.48 8.56 4.47
CA CYS A 35 -2.99 8.75 5.83
C CYS A 35 -4.48 8.54 5.94
N THR A 36 -5.20 8.63 4.81
CA THR A 36 -6.64 8.42 4.84
C THR A 36 -7.01 6.96 4.69
N THR A 37 -6.04 6.10 4.43
CA THR A 37 -6.33 4.68 4.23
C THR A 37 -6.45 3.90 5.53
N GLY A 38 -5.97 4.46 6.61
CA GLY A 38 -6.02 3.78 7.91
C GLY A 38 -4.98 2.69 8.07
N THR A 39 -4.02 2.60 7.15
CA THR A 39 -3.04 1.51 7.16
C THR A 39 -1.68 1.94 7.68
N ILE A 40 -1.49 3.22 7.97
CA ILE A 40 -0.18 3.73 8.37
C ILE A 40 -0.37 4.83 9.42
N MET A 41 0.59 4.93 10.34
CA MET A 41 0.59 6.01 11.30
C MET A 41 1.24 7.21 10.72
N CYS A 42 0.58 8.34 10.77
CA CYS A 42 1.06 9.56 10.15
C CYS A 42 1.63 10.53 11.15
N PRO A 43 2.53 11.40 10.70
CA PRO A 43 2.81 11.70 9.30
C PRO A 43 3.66 10.60 8.66
N ALA A 44 3.33 10.25 7.43
CA ALA A 44 4.11 9.30 6.67
C ALA A 44 5.17 10.06 5.88
N SER A 45 6.29 9.41 5.59
CA SER A 45 7.39 10.05 4.90
C SER A 45 8.22 9.03 4.12
N ASP A 46 9.23 9.51 3.44
CA ASP A 46 10.24 8.66 2.82
C ASP A 46 9.65 7.64 1.88
N ALA A 47 8.79 8.08 0.99
CA ALA A 47 8.11 7.19 0.07
C ALA A 47 9.03 6.73 -1.05
N ILE A 48 8.94 5.47 -1.40
CA ILE A 48 9.72 4.86 -2.46
C ILE A 48 8.78 4.03 -3.32
N CYS A 49 8.85 4.21 -4.64
CA CYS A 49 8.08 3.38 -5.56
C CYS A 49 9.06 2.67 -6.50
N ASP A 50 8.76 1.43 -6.82
CA ASP A 50 9.61 0.64 -7.69
C ASP A 50 9.61 1.16 -9.12
N ASP A 51 8.43 1.49 -9.62
CA ASP A 51 8.31 1.98 -10.99
C ASP A 51 7.68 3.37 -10.96
N THR A 52 8.52 4.38 -10.98
CA THR A 52 8.06 5.76 -10.87
C THR A 52 7.38 6.27 -12.13
N SER A 53 7.36 5.48 -13.19
CA SER A 53 6.58 5.84 -14.37
C SER A 53 5.12 5.44 -14.23
N VAL A 54 4.82 4.53 -13.31
CA VAL A 54 3.45 4.10 -13.05
C VAL A 54 2.85 4.93 -11.93
N ALA A 55 3.57 5.10 -10.84
CA ALA A 55 3.10 5.89 -9.72
C ALA A 55 4.27 6.53 -8.99
N THR A 56 4.04 7.67 -8.40
CA THR A 56 5.07 8.37 -7.67
C THR A 56 4.46 8.99 -6.41
N ALA A 57 5.32 9.39 -5.49
CA ALA A 57 4.86 10.02 -4.27
C ALA A 57 4.80 11.53 -4.46
N VAL A 58 3.79 12.16 -3.89
CA VAL A 58 3.64 13.59 -3.93
C VAL A 58 3.21 14.09 -2.56
N SER A 59 3.44 15.35 -2.28
CA SER A 59 2.98 15.97 -1.05
C SER A 59 1.67 16.70 -1.33
N THR A 60 0.72 16.52 -0.45
CA THR A 60 -0.59 17.20 -0.60
C THR A 60 -0.94 17.83 0.74
N PRO A 61 -1.98 18.68 0.78
CA PRO A 61 -2.43 19.22 2.06
C PRO A 61 -2.82 18.15 3.07
N ASP A 62 -3.19 16.96 2.57
CA ASP A 62 -3.55 15.84 3.43
C ASP A 62 -2.33 14.97 3.77
N GLY A 63 -1.15 15.38 3.39
CA GLY A 63 0.08 14.65 3.68
C GLY A 63 0.61 13.92 2.47
N LEU A 64 1.39 12.88 2.72
CA LEU A 64 1.98 12.09 1.65
C LEU A 64 0.91 11.34 0.87
N ALA A 65 1.02 11.37 -0.44
CA ALA A 65 0.07 10.67 -1.31
C ALA A 65 0.83 9.96 -2.42
N PHE A 66 0.20 8.95 -3.00
CA PHE A 66 0.72 8.31 -4.19
C PHE A 66 -0.13 8.76 -5.37
N LYS A 67 0.53 9.24 -6.41
CA LYS A 67 -0.15 9.72 -7.59
C LYS A 67 0.02 8.73 -8.73
N GLY A 68 -1.09 8.37 -9.38
CA GLY A 68 -1.05 7.48 -10.54
C GLY A 68 -0.62 8.27 -11.76
N LEU A 69 0.28 7.71 -12.55
CA LEU A 69 0.79 8.38 -13.75
C LEU A 69 0.32 7.70 -15.02
N LYS A 70 0.41 6.38 -15.08
CA LYS A 70 -0.11 5.64 -16.22
C LYS A 70 -0.64 4.30 -15.76
N PRO A 71 -1.54 3.68 -16.51
CA PRO A 71 -2.10 2.40 -16.12
C PRO A 71 -1.01 1.36 -15.89
N GLY A 72 -1.14 0.59 -14.83
CA GLY A 72 -0.18 -0.44 -14.48
C GLY A 72 -0.21 -0.71 -12.99
N THR A 73 0.73 -1.49 -12.53
CA THR A 73 0.83 -1.83 -11.12
C THR A 73 2.27 -1.71 -10.67
N THR A 74 2.49 -1.14 -9.50
CA THR A 74 3.82 -1.05 -8.94
C THR A 74 3.72 -1.16 -7.42
N LEU A 75 4.83 -1.46 -6.78
CA LEU A 75 4.89 -1.48 -5.33
C LEU A 75 5.51 -0.18 -4.85
N CYS A 76 4.91 0.39 -3.83
CA CYS A 76 5.44 1.57 -3.19
C CYS A 76 5.47 1.35 -1.69
N SER A 77 6.31 2.06 -0.99
CA SER A 77 6.37 1.98 0.45
C SER A 77 6.51 3.37 1.06
N ALA A 78 6.15 3.50 2.30
CA ALA A 78 6.30 4.75 3.03
C ALA A 78 6.66 4.44 4.48
N ALA A 79 7.42 5.34 5.08
CA ALA A 79 7.80 5.20 6.47
C ALA A 79 6.67 5.68 7.37
N SER A 80 6.41 4.94 8.43
CA SER A 80 5.36 5.25 9.38
C SER A 80 5.91 6.07 10.53
N ALA A 81 5.07 6.90 11.12
CA ALA A 81 5.45 7.63 12.32
C ALA A 81 5.46 6.74 13.55
N ALA A 82 4.97 5.52 13.44
CA ALA A 82 4.89 4.62 14.58
C ALA A 82 6.25 4.23 15.14
N GLY A 83 7.28 4.27 14.35
CA GLY A 83 8.59 3.93 14.84
C GLY A 83 9.61 3.87 13.75
N ARG A 84 10.90 3.86 14.16
CA ARG A 84 11.98 3.82 13.23
C ARG A 84 11.99 2.54 12.49
N GLY A 85 12.14 2.57 11.21
CA GLY A 85 12.15 1.38 10.39
C GLY A 85 10.80 0.77 10.12
N MET A 86 9.74 1.33 10.64
CA MET A 86 8.42 0.83 10.36
C MET A 86 7.95 1.37 9.02
N ARG A 87 7.82 0.50 8.06
CA ARG A 87 7.37 0.90 6.73
C ARG A 87 6.13 0.09 6.37
N ARG A 88 5.28 0.69 5.55
CA ARG A 88 4.12 -0.02 5.00
C ARG A 88 4.32 -0.16 3.50
N LEU A 89 3.99 -1.31 3.01
CA LEU A 89 4.14 -1.62 1.60
C LEU A 89 2.78 -1.60 0.93
N TYR A 90 2.70 -0.96 -0.22
CA TYR A 90 1.44 -0.81 -0.95
C TYR A 90 1.60 -1.34 -2.36
N ARG A 91 0.57 -2.02 -2.84
CA ARG A 91 0.51 -2.39 -4.25
C ARG A 91 -0.41 -1.39 -4.91
N ILE A 92 0.15 -0.52 -5.72
CA ILE A 92 -0.61 0.55 -6.35
C ILE A 92 -1.03 0.10 -7.74
N THR A 93 -2.33 0.05 -7.97
CA THR A 93 -2.87 -0.25 -9.29
C THR A 93 -3.43 1.04 -9.86
N VAL A 94 -2.90 1.45 -11.01
CA VAL A 94 -3.33 2.68 -11.66
C VAL A 94 -4.22 2.30 -12.83
N THR A 95 -5.41 2.90 -12.89
CA THR A 95 -6.37 2.64 -13.96
C THR A 95 -6.51 3.89 -14.81
N ARG A 96 -7.20 3.75 -15.94
CA ARG A 96 -7.42 4.88 -16.81
C ARG A 96 -8.37 5.88 -16.24
#